data_eedf05dfe0a6bc893f983b21338d9ac7
#
_entry.id   eedf05dfe0a6bc893f983b21338d9ac7
#
_cell.length_a   1.000
_cell.length_b   1.000
_cell.length_c   1.000
_cell.angle_alpha   90.00
_cell.angle_beta   90.00
_cell.angle_gamma   90.00
#
_symmetry.space_group_name_H-M   'P 1'
#
loop_
_entity.id
_entity.type
_entity.pdbx_description
1 polymer ?
#
loop_
_entity_poly.entity_id
_entity_poly.type
_entity_poly.pdbx_seq_one_letter_code
_entity_poly.pdbx_strand_id
1 'polypeptide(L)'
;MDNHKKRSTFSGKLGYVLSAAGASVGLGNIWRFPYLAAKYGGGIFLLIYILLALTFGYTMIIAESAIGRMTRKSPVGAFKSFGKSKWISFGGWINAIIPVLIVPYYSVIGGWVIKYLLEYVKGNSSSLAQDGYFSEFISNGFSTEICFIIFCLITLIIIYAGVRNGIERVSKFMMPILIVLSLIISIYSVTRPGAMEGVKYFLVPNPKNFSWMSVVAAMGQMFYSLSIAMGILITFGSYIKKDISIEDSTRNVEVFDTAIAIMAGLMIIPAVFAFSGGNPDTLQAGPALMFITIPKVFENMGLGTAIGILFFLLVLFAALTSSIALTESAVSTFEDEIGWSRKKSTVLVGVIMIVLGSLSSLGYGPLAFVKIIGMQFLDFFDFLTNSVMMPIAALMTSLLVARVVGVKKIEEEIIHGESAFRRKKIFAVMIKYLCPIFVLIILISSVANAFGWISM
;
A
#
# COMPACT_ATOMS: atom_id res chain seq x y z
N MET A 1 38.83 11.52 -0.13
CA MET A 1 38.47 10.62 0.98
C MET A 1 36.95 10.49 0.99
N ASP A 2 36.42 9.45 0.36
CA ASP A 2 34.97 9.17 0.33
C ASP A 2 34.50 8.74 1.72
N ASN A 3 33.93 9.69 2.43
CA ASN A 3 33.28 9.41 3.71
C ASN A 3 31.93 8.72 3.40
N HIS A 4 31.97 7.47 2.94
CA HIS A 4 30.78 6.65 2.75
C HIS A 4 30.09 6.49 4.12
N LYS A 5 29.10 7.35 4.39
CA LYS A 5 28.20 7.17 5.53
C LYS A 5 27.70 5.73 5.50
N LYS A 6 28.01 4.98 6.54
CA LYS A 6 27.62 3.58 6.65
C LYS A 6 26.09 3.46 6.53
N ARG A 7 25.61 2.82 5.45
CA ARG A 7 24.17 2.63 5.19
C ARG A 7 23.51 1.97 6.39
N SER A 8 22.36 2.48 6.81
CA SER A 8 21.53 1.87 7.86
C SER A 8 21.20 0.42 7.50
N THR A 9 21.02 -0.45 8.50
CA THR A 9 20.65 -1.84 8.29
C THR A 9 19.59 -2.27 9.30
N PHE A 10 18.66 -3.14 8.88
CA PHE A 10 17.77 -3.84 9.81
C PHE A 10 18.56 -4.70 10.78
N SER A 11 18.01 -4.95 11.98
CA SER A 11 18.66 -5.79 12.99
C SER A 11 18.79 -7.25 12.55
N GLY A 12 17.80 -7.75 11.79
CA GLY A 12 17.73 -9.11 11.28
C GLY A 12 16.56 -9.34 10.35
N LYS A 13 16.31 -10.62 9.98
CA LYS A 13 15.22 -11.04 9.08
C LYS A 13 13.84 -10.54 9.53
N LEU A 14 13.51 -10.72 10.83
CA LEU A 14 12.21 -10.31 11.37
C LEU A 14 11.98 -8.80 11.24
N GLY A 15 13.01 -7.99 11.49
CA GLY A 15 12.93 -6.54 11.34
C GLY A 15 12.62 -6.12 9.91
N TYR A 16 13.29 -6.71 8.92
CA TYR A 16 13.00 -6.47 7.51
C TYR A 16 11.59 -6.94 7.13
N VAL A 17 11.24 -8.19 7.44
CA VAL A 17 9.95 -8.79 7.06
C VAL A 17 8.78 -7.99 7.61
N LEU A 18 8.80 -7.62 8.91
CA LEU A 18 7.70 -6.85 9.51
C LEU A 18 7.63 -5.41 9.00
N SER A 19 8.78 -4.81 8.66
CA SER A 19 8.79 -3.48 8.05
C SER A 19 8.28 -3.51 6.61
N ALA A 20 8.69 -4.49 5.81
CA ALA A 20 8.24 -4.65 4.43
C ALA A 20 6.76 -5.10 4.36
N ALA A 21 6.34 -6.03 5.23
CA ALA A 21 4.94 -6.41 5.36
C ALA A 21 4.08 -5.21 5.82
N GLY A 22 4.56 -4.40 6.78
CA GLY A 22 3.88 -3.18 7.19
C GLY A 22 3.80 -2.11 6.09
N ALA A 23 4.77 -2.08 5.16
CA ALA A 23 4.67 -1.25 3.98
C ALA A 23 3.59 -1.74 3.02
N SER A 24 3.47 -3.06 2.83
CA SER A 24 2.49 -3.68 1.94
C SER A 24 1.08 -3.68 2.53
N VAL A 25 0.95 -3.99 3.83
CA VAL A 25 -0.35 -3.97 4.52
C VAL A 25 -0.77 -2.53 4.81
N GLY A 26 -1.61 -1.99 3.95
CA GLY A 26 -2.06 -0.60 4.02
C GLY A 26 -3.57 -0.45 3.81
N LEU A 27 -3.97 0.77 3.53
CA LEU A 27 -5.38 1.10 3.22
C LEU A 27 -5.91 0.30 2.03
N GLY A 28 -5.06 -0.06 1.07
CA GLY A 28 -5.42 -0.86 -0.10
C GLY A 28 -5.95 -2.25 0.24
N ASN A 29 -5.41 -2.90 1.28
CA ASN A 29 -5.91 -4.19 1.75
C ASN A 29 -7.26 -4.07 2.46
N ILE A 30 -7.48 -2.95 3.18
CA ILE A 30 -8.63 -2.82 4.07
C ILE A 30 -9.87 -2.33 3.34
N TRP A 31 -9.74 -1.39 2.38
CA TRP A 31 -10.93 -0.89 1.68
C TRP A 31 -11.03 -1.33 0.22
N ARG A 32 -9.90 -1.22 -0.53
CA ARG A 32 -9.92 -1.46 -1.98
C ARG A 32 -10.07 -2.94 -2.30
N PHE A 33 -9.35 -3.81 -1.59
CA PHE A 33 -9.43 -5.24 -1.81
C PHE A 33 -10.83 -5.81 -1.56
N PRO A 34 -11.52 -5.57 -0.41
CA PRO A 34 -12.88 -6.07 -0.18
C PRO A 34 -13.89 -5.56 -1.22
N TYR A 35 -13.80 -4.28 -1.59
CA TYR A 35 -14.65 -3.71 -2.63
C TYR A 35 -14.46 -4.42 -3.97
N LEU A 36 -13.23 -4.57 -4.43
CA LEU A 36 -12.94 -5.23 -5.70
C LEU A 36 -13.31 -6.72 -5.66
N ALA A 37 -13.05 -7.40 -4.55
CA ALA A 37 -13.45 -8.79 -4.38
C ALA A 37 -14.96 -8.95 -4.49
N ALA A 38 -15.73 -8.08 -3.83
CA ALA A 38 -17.19 -8.12 -3.92
C ALA A 38 -17.71 -7.81 -5.32
N LYS A 39 -17.16 -6.78 -5.98
CA LYS A 39 -17.59 -6.35 -7.32
C LYS A 39 -17.20 -7.35 -8.43
N TYR A 40 -16.07 -8.03 -8.30
CA TYR A 40 -15.48 -8.85 -9.38
C TYR A 40 -15.50 -10.34 -9.09
N GLY A 41 -16.52 -10.83 -8.38
CA GLY A 41 -16.87 -12.23 -8.32
C GLY A 41 -16.38 -13.01 -7.08
N GLY A 42 -16.07 -12.31 -5.98
CA GLY A 42 -15.78 -12.92 -4.69
C GLY A 42 -14.61 -13.90 -4.73
N GLY A 43 -14.89 -15.19 -4.52
CA GLY A 43 -13.86 -16.22 -4.45
C GLY A 43 -13.06 -16.44 -5.73
N ILE A 44 -13.63 -16.13 -6.91
CA ILE A 44 -12.85 -16.19 -8.16
C ILE A 44 -11.83 -15.05 -8.26
N PHE A 45 -12.21 -13.86 -7.81
CA PHE A 45 -11.26 -12.74 -7.69
C PHE A 45 -10.14 -13.06 -6.70
N LEU A 46 -10.47 -13.63 -5.52
CA LEU A 46 -9.50 -14.05 -4.52
C LEU A 46 -8.52 -15.08 -5.08
N LEU A 47 -9.00 -16.09 -5.81
CA LEU A 47 -8.15 -17.09 -6.44
C LEU A 47 -7.16 -16.46 -7.43
N ILE A 48 -7.65 -15.58 -8.31
CA ILE A 48 -6.81 -14.85 -9.28
C ILE A 48 -5.78 -13.98 -8.55
N TYR A 49 -6.21 -13.27 -7.50
CA TYR A 49 -5.31 -12.44 -6.69
C TYR A 49 -4.16 -13.25 -6.08
N ILE A 50 -4.46 -14.42 -5.47
CA ILE A 50 -3.45 -15.31 -4.89
C ILE A 50 -2.47 -15.79 -5.96
N LEU A 51 -2.96 -16.23 -7.13
CA LEU A 51 -2.10 -16.67 -8.23
C LEU A 51 -1.16 -15.54 -8.72
N LEU A 52 -1.65 -14.32 -8.80
CA LEU A 52 -0.86 -13.14 -9.18
C LEU A 52 0.14 -12.76 -8.09
N ALA A 53 -0.22 -12.85 -6.81
CA ALA A 53 0.70 -12.61 -5.71
C ALA A 53 1.89 -13.58 -5.75
N LEU A 54 1.61 -14.88 -5.94
CA LEU A 54 2.62 -15.94 -6.00
C LEU A 54 3.53 -15.89 -7.25
N THR A 55 3.15 -15.16 -8.28
CA THR A 55 3.87 -15.07 -9.56
C THR A 55 4.42 -13.68 -9.81
N PHE A 56 3.56 -12.73 -10.14
CA PHE A 56 3.94 -11.35 -10.47
C PHE A 56 4.43 -10.60 -9.24
N GLY A 57 3.67 -10.64 -8.13
CA GLY A 57 4.02 -9.98 -6.88
C GLY A 57 5.37 -10.45 -6.35
N TYR A 58 5.52 -11.77 -6.21
CA TYR A 58 6.79 -12.40 -5.84
C TYR A 58 7.95 -11.90 -6.70
N THR A 59 7.78 -11.91 -8.02
CA THR A 59 8.84 -11.53 -8.96
C THR A 59 9.28 -10.09 -8.77
N MET A 60 8.35 -9.16 -8.61
CA MET A 60 8.67 -7.76 -8.46
C MET A 60 9.30 -7.44 -7.09
N ILE A 61 8.82 -8.06 -6.00
CA ILE A 61 9.43 -7.91 -4.66
C ILE A 61 10.88 -8.39 -4.68
N ILE A 62 11.14 -9.57 -5.27
CA ILE A 62 12.50 -10.10 -5.43
C ILE A 62 13.38 -9.14 -6.24
N ALA A 63 12.88 -8.66 -7.38
CA ALA A 63 13.64 -7.78 -8.26
C ALA A 63 14.05 -6.49 -7.55
N GLU A 64 13.11 -5.80 -6.91
CA GLU A 64 13.37 -4.53 -6.24
C GLU A 64 14.25 -4.71 -5.00
N SER A 65 13.98 -5.73 -4.17
CA SER A 65 14.77 -6.01 -2.96
C SER A 65 16.20 -6.41 -3.31
N ALA A 66 16.40 -7.21 -4.36
CA ALA A 66 17.73 -7.61 -4.83
C ALA A 66 18.51 -6.39 -5.37
N ILE A 67 17.89 -5.55 -6.22
CA ILE A 67 18.50 -4.30 -6.71
C ILE A 67 18.95 -3.43 -5.52
N GLY A 68 18.08 -3.25 -4.53
CA GLY A 68 18.38 -2.48 -3.32
C GLY A 68 19.57 -3.06 -2.56
N ARG A 69 19.58 -4.38 -2.29
CA ARG A 69 20.66 -5.04 -1.54
C ARG A 69 22.00 -5.04 -2.29
N MET A 70 22.00 -5.28 -3.60
CA MET A 70 23.20 -5.24 -4.45
C MET A 70 23.88 -3.88 -4.42
N THR A 71 23.09 -2.82 -4.49
CA THR A 71 23.61 -1.46 -4.70
C THR A 71 23.81 -0.69 -3.40
N ARG A 72 23.10 -1.04 -2.34
CA ARG A 72 23.09 -0.32 -1.06
C ARG A 72 22.70 1.14 -1.17
N LYS A 73 21.85 1.49 -2.15
CA LYS A 73 21.45 2.86 -2.47
C LYS A 73 19.92 2.97 -2.56
N SER A 74 19.42 4.21 -2.49
CA SER A 74 18.04 4.58 -2.82
C SER A 74 17.75 4.37 -4.31
N PRO A 75 16.50 4.45 -4.77
CA PRO A 75 16.12 4.09 -6.14
C PRO A 75 16.96 4.75 -7.23
N VAL A 76 17.23 6.06 -7.13
CA VAL A 76 18.00 6.79 -8.15
C VAL A 76 19.42 6.26 -8.25
N GLY A 77 20.11 6.18 -7.12
CA GLY A 77 21.48 5.66 -7.05
C GLY A 77 21.56 4.18 -7.41
N ALA A 78 20.53 3.38 -7.06
CA ALA A 78 20.44 1.98 -7.40
C ALA A 78 20.40 1.77 -8.91
N PHE A 79 19.51 2.46 -9.62
CA PHE A 79 19.42 2.39 -11.09
C PHE A 79 20.70 2.87 -11.76
N LYS A 80 21.24 4.02 -11.36
CA LYS A 80 22.51 4.57 -11.91
C LYS A 80 23.71 3.65 -11.73
N SER A 81 23.69 2.74 -10.75
CA SER A 81 24.74 1.75 -10.54
C SER A 81 24.86 0.72 -11.66
N PHE A 82 23.80 0.53 -12.47
CA PHE A 82 23.78 -0.41 -13.58
C PHE A 82 23.98 0.23 -14.95
N GLY A 83 24.01 1.57 -15.05
CA GLY A 83 24.28 2.26 -16.30
C GLY A 83 24.02 3.75 -16.23
N LYS A 84 24.56 4.49 -17.21
CA LYS A 84 24.47 5.95 -17.31
C LYS A 84 23.48 6.44 -18.37
N SER A 85 22.71 5.55 -18.98
CA SER A 85 21.74 5.93 -20.03
C SER A 85 20.57 6.73 -19.45
N LYS A 86 19.99 7.62 -20.27
CA LYS A 86 18.88 8.49 -19.85
C LYS A 86 17.66 7.70 -19.35
N TRP A 87 17.33 6.57 -19.97
CA TRP A 87 16.19 5.77 -19.56
C TRP A 87 16.39 5.07 -18.22
N ILE A 88 17.63 4.62 -17.90
CA ILE A 88 17.98 4.07 -16.58
C ILE A 88 17.85 5.16 -15.51
N SER A 89 18.39 6.35 -15.78
CA SER A 89 18.24 7.49 -14.85
C SER A 89 16.78 7.85 -14.63
N PHE A 90 15.96 7.89 -15.70
CA PHE A 90 14.52 8.12 -15.62
C PHE A 90 13.81 7.07 -14.76
N GLY A 91 14.13 5.76 -14.95
CA GLY A 91 13.57 4.68 -14.13
C GLY A 91 13.89 4.84 -12.64
N GLY A 92 15.09 5.30 -12.29
CA GLY A 92 15.47 5.61 -10.91
C GLY A 92 14.68 6.79 -10.33
N TRP A 93 14.58 7.88 -11.08
CA TRP A 93 13.89 9.09 -10.64
C TRP A 93 12.36 8.88 -10.51
N ILE A 94 11.72 8.18 -11.43
CA ILE A 94 10.28 7.94 -11.32
C ILE A 94 9.96 7.11 -10.06
N ASN A 95 10.75 6.06 -9.75
CA ASN A 95 10.60 5.29 -8.51
C ASN A 95 10.83 6.15 -7.25
N ALA A 96 11.67 7.17 -7.32
CA ALA A 96 11.98 8.05 -6.20
C ALA A 96 10.94 9.16 -5.99
N ILE A 97 10.32 9.67 -7.05
CA ILE A 97 9.33 10.76 -7.00
C ILE A 97 7.97 10.23 -6.52
N ILE A 98 7.60 9.00 -6.89
CA ILE A 98 6.30 8.40 -6.52
C ILE A 98 6.02 8.52 -5.02
N PRO A 99 6.87 8.05 -4.09
CA PRO A 99 6.59 8.16 -2.66
C PRO A 99 6.53 9.61 -2.17
N VAL A 100 7.27 10.53 -2.78
CA VAL A 100 7.21 11.98 -2.47
C VAL A 100 5.83 12.56 -2.78
N LEU A 101 5.16 12.06 -3.84
CA LEU A 101 3.82 12.51 -4.23
C LEU A 101 2.70 11.74 -3.51
N ILE A 102 2.90 10.47 -3.17
CA ILE A 102 1.88 9.66 -2.48
C ILE A 102 1.74 10.07 -1.02
N VAL A 103 2.85 10.21 -0.29
CA VAL A 103 2.79 10.41 1.17
C VAL A 103 1.98 11.65 1.59
N PRO A 104 1.97 12.78 0.86
CA PRO A 104 1.13 13.92 1.20
C PRO A 104 -0.36 13.59 1.25
N TYR A 105 -0.94 13.12 0.16
CA TYR A 105 -2.38 12.83 0.12
C TYR A 105 -2.76 11.58 0.92
N TYR A 106 -1.89 10.60 1.01
CA TYR A 106 -2.08 9.41 1.86
C TYR A 106 -2.20 9.80 3.35
N SER A 107 -1.42 10.80 3.78
CA SER A 107 -1.45 11.31 5.15
C SER A 107 -2.76 12.06 5.46
N VAL A 108 -3.42 12.66 4.47
CA VAL A 108 -4.75 13.24 4.63
C VAL A 108 -5.77 12.16 5.00
N ILE A 109 -5.74 11.04 4.29
CA ILE A 109 -6.61 9.90 4.60
C ILE A 109 -6.29 9.34 5.98
N GLY A 110 -4.99 9.25 6.35
CA GLY A 110 -4.57 8.91 7.71
C GLY A 110 -5.14 9.85 8.78
N GLY A 111 -5.23 11.14 8.48
CA GLY A 111 -5.90 12.13 9.32
C GLY A 111 -7.41 11.86 9.50
N TRP A 112 -8.10 11.46 8.41
CA TRP A 112 -9.51 11.05 8.50
C TRP A 112 -9.71 9.83 9.40
N VAL A 113 -8.77 8.89 9.36
CA VAL A 113 -8.79 7.72 10.27
C VAL A 113 -8.64 8.14 11.73
N ILE A 114 -7.74 9.10 12.04
CA ILE A 114 -7.60 9.66 13.39
C ILE A 114 -8.92 10.28 13.85
N LYS A 115 -9.58 11.08 13.01
CA LYS A 115 -10.88 11.69 13.33
C LYS A 115 -11.90 10.64 13.71
N TYR A 116 -12.09 9.63 12.88
CA TYR A 116 -13.08 8.57 13.13
C TYR A 116 -12.76 7.76 14.39
N LEU A 117 -11.49 7.40 14.61
CA LEU A 117 -11.09 6.73 15.84
C LEU A 117 -11.43 7.55 17.08
N LEU A 118 -11.13 8.85 17.06
CA LEU A 118 -11.44 9.75 18.17
C LEU A 118 -12.94 9.86 18.45
N GLU A 119 -13.76 9.95 17.40
CA GLU A 119 -15.22 10.02 17.57
C GLU A 119 -15.79 8.71 18.13
N TYR A 120 -15.29 7.53 17.68
CA TYR A 120 -15.67 6.26 18.28
C TYR A 120 -15.27 6.17 19.77
N VAL A 121 -14.07 6.61 20.14
CA VAL A 121 -13.61 6.64 21.53
C VAL A 121 -14.45 7.57 22.39
N LYS A 122 -14.95 8.68 21.85
CA LYS A 122 -15.88 9.60 22.54
C LYS A 122 -17.32 9.05 22.65
N GLY A 123 -17.64 7.93 22.02
CA GLY A 123 -18.97 7.35 21.99
C GLY A 123 -19.92 7.97 20.96
N ASN A 124 -19.43 8.70 19.98
CA ASN A 124 -20.22 9.36 18.94
C ASN A 124 -20.50 8.46 17.71
N SER A 125 -20.62 7.14 17.92
CA SER A 125 -20.82 6.16 16.83
C SER A 125 -22.04 6.47 15.96
N SER A 126 -23.16 6.84 16.57
CA SER A 126 -24.40 7.20 15.88
C SER A 126 -24.25 8.41 14.96
N SER A 127 -23.42 9.39 15.34
CA SER A 127 -23.15 10.55 14.49
C SER A 127 -22.36 10.17 13.24
N LEU A 128 -21.40 9.23 13.39
CA LEU A 128 -20.58 8.74 12.27
C LEU A 128 -21.38 7.96 11.22
N ALA A 129 -22.52 7.36 11.64
CA ALA A 129 -23.42 6.62 10.77
C ALA A 129 -24.43 7.52 10.01
N GLN A 130 -24.51 8.80 10.35
CA GLN A 130 -25.44 9.73 9.69
C GLN A 130 -25.02 10.05 8.26
N ASP A 131 -26.03 10.21 7.40
CA ASP A 131 -25.81 10.68 6.04
C ASP A 131 -25.20 12.09 6.05
N GLY A 132 -24.18 12.29 5.24
CA GLY A 132 -23.51 13.59 5.11
C GLY A 132 -22.39 13.85 6.12
N TYR A 133 -22.27 13.12 7.23
CA TYR A 133 -21.21 13.36 8.24
C TYR A 133 -19.81 13.40 7.63
N PHE A 134 -19.48 12.40 6.80
CA PHE A 134 -18.17 12.37 6.13
C PHE A 134 -17.96 13.57 5.20
N SER A 135 -18.97 13.92 4.41
CA SER A 135 -18.90 15.06 3.47
C SER A 135 -18.76 16.39 4.21
N GLU A 136 -19.48 16.56 5.32
CA GLU A 136 -19.36 17.73 6.18
C GLU A 136 -17.96 17.82 6.82
N PHE A 137 -17.43 16.69 7.32
CA PHE A 137 -16.09 16.65 7.90
C PHE A 137 -15.01 17.02 6.88
N ILE A 138 -15.01 16.41 5.67
CA ILE A 138 -13.95 16.68 4.68
C ILE A 138 -14.05 18.07 4.06
N SER A 139 -15.21 18.71 4.10
CA SER A 139 -15.40 20.10 3.68
C SER A 139 -14.97 21.12 4.75
N ASN A 140 -14.86 20.69 6.01
CA ASN A 140 -14.36 21.53 7.11
C ASN A 140 -12.83 21.58 7.09
N GLY A 141 -12.26 22.55 6.39
CA GLY A 141 -10.82 22.70 6.19
C GLY A 141 -10.01 22.73 7.50
N PHE A 142 -10.52 23.35 8.57
CA PHE A 142 -9.80 23.41 9.85
C PHE A 142 -9.69 22.03 10.53
N SER A 143 -10.79 21.31 10.59
CA SER A 143 -10.84 19.98 11.24
C SER A 143 -10.00 18.93 10.48
N THR A 144 -10.08 18.93 9.15
CA THR A 144 -9.29 18.01 8.32
C THR A 144 -7.80 18.31 8.42
N GLU A 145 -7.43 19.58 8.38
CA GLU A 145 -6.03 20.02 8.42
C GLU A 145 -5.35 19.65 9.75
N ILE A 146 -6.01 19.83 10.89
CA ILE A 146 -5.47 19.43 12.19
C ILE A 146 -5.22 17.93 12.24
N CYS A 147 -6.19 17.10 11.83
CA CYS A 147 -6.05 15.66 11.83
C CYS A 147 -4.93 15.20 10.88
N PHE A 148 -4.83 15.80 9.70
CA PHE A 148 -3.77 15.57 8.74
C PHE A 148 -2.38 15.89 9.32
N ILE A 149 -2.22 17.07 9.93
CA ILE A 149 -0.95 17.49 10.54
C ILE A 149 -0.54 16.53 11.67
N ILE A 150 -1.49 16.11 12.53
CA ILE A 150 -1.21 15.14 13.59
C ILE A 150 -0.66 13.84 13.01
N PHE A 151 -1.27 13.30 11.95
CA PHE A 151 -0.81 12.10 11.29
C PHE A 151 0.60 12.28 10.68
N CYS A 152 0.85 13.41 10.02
CA CYS A 152 2.18 13.76 9.48
C CYS A 152 3.23 13.80 10.60
N LEU A 153 2.94 14.46 11.71
CA LEU A 153 3.88 14.58 12.83
C LEU A 153 4.23 13.21 13.43
N ILE A 154 3.25 12.32 13.62
CA ILE A 154 3.50 10.96 14.10
C ILE A 154 4.46 10.23 13.13
N THR A 155 4.18 10.28 11.84
CA THR A 155 5.04 9.65 10.82
C THR A 155 6.46 10.23 10.84
N LEU A 156 6.60 11.56 10.86
CA LEU A 156 7.91 12.22 10.83
C LEU A 156 8.74 11.98 12.10
N ILE A 157 8.14 11.90 13.28
CA ILE A 157 8.81 11.55 14.54
C ILE A 157 9.42 10.16 14.44
N ILE A 158 8.69 9.19 13.90
CA ILE A 158 9.16 7.82 13.73
C ILE A 158 10.33 7.77 12.72
N ILE A 159 10.21 8.48 11.60
CA ILE A 159 11.27 8.56 10.58
C ILE A 159 12.53 9.24 11.13
N TYR A 160 12.35 10.30 11.92
CA TYR A 160 13.48 11.00 12.55
C TYR A 160 14.28 10.10 13.50
N ALA A 161 13.62 9.17 14.20
CA ALA A 161 14.26 8.18 15.07
C ALA A 161 15.13 7.15 14.32
N GLY A 162 15.00 7.05 12.98
CA GLY A 162 15.84 6.21 12.13
C GLY A 162 15.28 4.81 11.85
N VAL A 163 16.04 4.03 11.10
CA VAL A 163 15.58 2.71 10.61
C VAL A 163 15.34 1.73 11.75
N ARG A 164 16.32 1.53 12.65
CA ARG A 164 16.21 0.55 13.74
C ARG A 164 15.31 1.00 14.88
N ASN A 165 15.51 2.23 15.36
CA ASN A 165 14.84 2.75 16.57
C ASN A 165 13.45 3.31 16.25
N GLY A 166 13.18 3.71 15.02
CA GLY A 166 11.90 4.18 14.52
C GLY A 166 11.17 3.08 13.77
N ILE A 167 11.48 2.91 12.48
CA ILE A 167 10.74 2.06 11.55
C ILE A 167 10.60 0.62 12.04
N GLU A 168 11.74 -0.03 12.30
CA GLU A 168 11.75 -1.44 12.69
C GLU A 168 11.06 -1.69 14.05
N ARG A 169 11.31 -0.81 15.02
CA ARG A 169 10.71 -0.94 16.36
C ARG A 169 9.20 -0.76 16.31
N VAL A 170 8.73 0.22 15.58
CA VAL A 170 7.30 0.50 15.40
C VAL A 170 6.62 -0.63 14.64
N SER A 171 7.22 -1.12 13.54
CA SER A 171 6.68 -2.24 12.77
C SER A 171 6.59 -3.52 13.60
N LYS A 172 7.61 -3.81 14.43
CA LYS A 172 7.60 -4.98 15.35
C LYS A 172 6.50 -4.91 16.41
N PHE A 173 6.07 -3.71 16.79
CA PHE A 173 4.96 -3.50 17.72
C PHE A 173 3.61 -3.51 17.01
N MET A 174 3.47 -2.76 15.94
CA MET A 174 2.18 -2.55 15.26
C MET A 174 1.69 -3.79 14.49
N MET A 175 2.58 -4.50 13.79
CA MET A 175 2.17 -5.62 12.95
C MET A 175 1.53 -6.78 13.70
N PRO A 176 2.05 -7.28 14.85
CA PRO A 176 1.36 -8.31 15.62
C PRO A 176 -0.01 -7.85 16.14
N ILE A 177 -0.13 -6.62 16.59
CA ILE A 177 -1.40 -6.06 17.06
C ILE A 177 -2.40 -5.98 15.89
N LEU A 178 -1.97 -5.53 14.73
CA LEU A 178 -2.79 -5.47 13.52
C LEU A 178 -3.35 -6.85 13.16
N ILE A 179 -2.55 -7.91 13.23
CA ILE A 179 -3.00 -9.29 12.98
C ILE A 179 -4.06 -9.71 14.01
N VAL A 180 -3.83 -9.45 15.30
CA VAL A 180 -4.77 -9.79 16.37
C VAL A 180 -6.10 -9.03 16.18
N LEU A 181 -6.05 -7.73 15.91
CA LEU A 181 -7.23 -6.93 15.62
C LEU A 181 -7.99 -7.45 14.40
N SER A 182 -7.26 -7.78 13.31
CA SER A 182 -7.87 -8.36 12.10
C SER A 182 -8.61 -9.66 12.39
N LEU A 183 -8.01 -10.55 13.20
CA LEU A 183 -8.65 -11.81 13.61
C LEU A 183 -9.91 -11.57 14.44
N ILE A 184 -9.85 -10.70 15.45
CA ILE A 184 -10.99 -10.39 16.32
C ILE A 184 -12.17 -9.86 15.48
N ILE A 185 -11.93 -8.88 14.62
CA ILE A 185 -12.97 -8.25 13.80
C ILE A 185 -13.50 -9.24 12.76
N SER A 186 -12.66 -10.07 12.14
CA SER A 186 -13.09 -11.11 11.19
C SER A 186 -14.01 -12.13 11.86
N ILE A 187 -13.60 -12.65 13.03
CA ILE A 187 -14.43 -13.60 13.80
C ILE A 187 -15.78 -12.95 14.16
N TYR A 188 -15.75 -11.72 14.64
CA TYR A 188 -16.97 -11.00 14.95
C TYR A 188 -17.88 -10.85 13.72
N SER A 189 -17.33 -10.45 12.58
CA SER A 189 -18.09 -10.26 11.34
C SER A 189 -18.73 -11.55 10.84
N VAL A 190 -17.98 -12.64 10.76
CA VAL A 190 -18.49 -13.93 10.23
C VAL A 190 -19.52 -14.59 11.13
N THR A 191 -19.57 -14.23 12.41
CA THR A 191 -20.55 -14.76 13.38
C THR A 191 -21.89 -14.01 13.37
N ARG A 192 -22.05 -12.98 12.57
CA ARG A 192 -23.33 -12.24 12.50
C ARG A 192 -24.39 -13.02 11.74
N PRO A 193 -25.67 -12.89 12.14
CA PRO A 193 -26.79 -13.47 11.38
C PRO A 193 -26.77 -12.98 9.93
N GLY A 194 -26.88 -13.88 8.96
CA GLY A 194 -26.81 -13.56 7.52
C GLY A 194 -25.39 -13.42 6.93
N ALA A 195 -24.34 -13.39 7.75
CA ALA A 195 -22.96 -13.22 7.28
C ALA A 195 -22.43 -14.42 6.45
N MET A 196 -22.96 -15.62 6.67
CA MET A 196 -22.45 -16.85 6.05
C MET A 196 -22.55 -16.84 4.51
N GLU A 197 -23.53 -16.16 3.95
CA GLU A 197 -23.66 -15.99 2.49
C GLU A 197 -22.49 -15.17 1.95
N GLY A 198 -22.11 -14.08 2.64
CA GLY A 198 -20.95 -13.28 2.31
C GLY A 198 -19.63 -14.07 2.45
N VAL A 199 -19.49 -14.92 3.47
CA VAL A 199 -18.34 -15.82 3.63
C VAL A 199 -18.24 -16.77 2.45
N LYS A 200 -19.32 -17.42 2.07
CA LYS A 200 -19.37 -18.35 0.91
C LYS A 200 -19.05 -17.62 -0.38
N TYR A 201 -19.67 -16.45 -0.60
CA TYR A 201 -19.41 -15.62 -1.77
C TYR A 201 -17.93 -15.27 -1.91
N PHE A 202 -17.30 -14.89 -0.81
CA PHE A 202 -15.91 -14.42 -0.81
C PHE A 202 -14.88 -15.56 -0.89
N LEU A 203 -15.12 -16.70 -0.22
CA LEU A 203 -14.11 -17.77 -0.14
C LEU A 203 -14.29 -18.87 -1.20
N VAL A 204 -15.50 -19.08 -1.71
CA VAL A 204 -15.76 -20.18 -2.65
C VAL A 204 -15.67 -19.67 -4.09
N PRO A 205 -14.68 -20.11 -4.88
CA PRO A 205 -14.56 -19.73 -6.26
C PRO A 205 -15.76 -20.24 -7.08
N ASN A 206 -16.50 -19.32 -7.72
CA ASN A 206 -17.57 -19.65 -8.66
C ASN A 206 -17.15 -19.27 -10.07
N PRO A 207 -16.87 -20.23 -10.97
CA PRO A 207 -16.48 -19.95 -12.36
C PRO A 207 -17.49 -19.11 -13.14
N LYS A 208 -18.78 -19.14 -12.76
CA LYS A 208 -19.81 -18.30 -13.41
C LYS A 208 -19.60 -16.80 -13.18
N ASN A 209 -18.89 -16.45 -12.10
CA ASN A 209 -18.56 -15.05 -11.78
C ASN A 209 -17.25 -14.59 -12.41
N PHE A 210 -16.60 -15.43 -13.22
CA PHE A 210 -15.38 -15.06 -13.91
C PHE A 210 -15.65 -14.00 -14.99
N SER A 211 -14.79 -12.98 -14.99
CA SER A 211 -14.71 -12.01 -16.10
C SER A 211 -13.26 -11.64 -16.36
N TRP A 212 -12.94 -11.20 -17.55
CA TRP A 212 -11.59 -10.65 -17.82
C TRP A 212 -11.31 -9.41 -16.99
N MET A 213 -12.36 -8.68 -16.61
CA MET A 213 -12.22 -7.53 -15.71
C MET A 213 -11.82 -7.96 -14.30
N SER A 214 -12.24 -9.16 -13.82
CA SER A 214 -11.75 -9.73 -12.55
C SER A 214 -10.23 -9.93 -12.55
N VAL A 215 -9.66 -10.33 -13.70
CA VAL A 215 -8.20 -10.49 -13.85
C VAL A 215 -7.50 -9.11 -13.80
N VAL A 216 -8.00 -8.14 -14.57
CA VAL A 216 -7.43 -6.79 -14.62
C VAL A 216 -7.51 -6.10 -13.26
N ALA A 217 -8.65 -6.18 -12.60
CA ALA A 217 -8.86 -5.62 -11.26
C ALA A 217 -7.95 -6.28 -10.21
N ALA A 218 -7.82 -7.62 -10.26
CA ALA A 218 -6.91 -8.35 -9.37
C ALA A 218 -5.43 -8.01 -9.61
N MET A 219 -5.02 -7.82 -10.88
CA MET A 219 -3.66 -7.35 -11.23
C MET A 219 -3.40 -5.96 -10.64
N GLY A 220 -4.32 -5.02 -10.84
CA GLY A 220 -4.20 -3.67 -10.30
C GLY A 220 -4.20 -3.64 -8.76
N GLN A 221 -5.03 -4.46 -8.12
CA GLN A 221 -5.07 -4.56 -6.66
C GLN A 221 -3.77 -5.14 -6.09
N MET A 222 -3.28 -6.24 -6.64
CA MET A 222 -2.06 -6.88 -6.18
C MET A 222 -0.84 -5.97 -6.36
N PHE A 223 -0.76 -5.27 -7.48
CA PHE A 223 0.28 -4.31 -7.78
C PHE A 223 0.35 -3.18 -6.75
N TYR A 224 -0.81 -2.63 -6.38
CA TYR A 224 -0.93 -1.58 -5.37
C TYR A 224 -0.64 -2.11 -3.95
N SER A 225 -1.21 -3.27 -3.60
CA SER A 225 -1.13 -3.87 -2.26
C SER A 225 0.31 -4.17 -1.86
N LEU A 226 1.11 -4.77 -2.73
CA LEU A 226 2.49 -5.16 -2.44
C LEU A 226 3.51 -4.02 -2.50
N SER A 227 3.07 -2.76 -2.59
CA SER A 227 3.93 -1.57 -2.65
C SER A 227 5.00 -1.63 -3.75
N ILE A 228 4.67 -2.27 -4.89
CA ILE A 228 5.57 -2.42 -6.04
C ILE A 228 5.74 -1.08 -6.74
N ALA A 229 6.95 -0.80 -7.18
CA ALA A 229 7.30 0.41 -7.94
C ALA A 229 7.09 1.75 -7.21
N MET A 230 7.11 1.72 -5.88
CA MET A 230 7.08 2.90 -5.03
C MET A 230 8.47 3.25 -4.47
N GLY A 231 9.54 2.63 -4.96
CA GLY A 231 10.88 2.79 -4.42
C GLY A 231 11.12 2.22 -3.02
N ILE A 232 10.05 1.81 -2.33
CA ILE A 232 10.08 1.28 -0.95
C ILE A 232 10.90 0.01 -0.88
N LEU A 233 10.63 -0.98 -1.73
CA LEU A 233 11.30 -2.27 -1.71
C LEU A 233 12.77 -2.17 -2.10
N ILE A 234 13.14 -1.23 -2.99
CA ILE A 234 14.54 -0.92 -3.31
C ILE A 234 15.22 -0.30 -2.08
N THR A 235 14.57 0.68 -1.44
CA THR A 235 15.10 1.35 -0.24
C THR A 235 15.27 0.37 0.91
N PHE A 236 14.24 -0.41 1.26
CA PHE A 236 14.30 -1.41 2.32
C PHE A 236 15.27 -2.55 1.95
N GLY A 237 15.31 -2.95 0.69
CA GLY A 237 16.31 -3.87 0.14
C GLY A 237 17.74 -3.41 0.43
N SER A 238 18.00 -2.10 0.29
CA SER A 238 19.32 -1.51 0.58
C SER A 238 19.74 -1.62 2.06
N TYR A 239 18.79 -1.89 2.97
CA TYR A 239 19.02 -2.10 4.40
C TYR A 239 19.16 -3.57 4.79
N ILE A 240 18.91 -4.51 3.86
CA ILE A 240 19.04 -5.96 4.11
C ILE A 240 20.53 -6.32 4.21
N LYS A 241 20.90 -7.09 5.24
CA LYS A 241 22.23 -7.68 5.34
C LYS A 241 22.38 -8.85 4.36
N LYS A 242 23.61 -9.14 3.94
CA LYS A 242 23.89 -10.22 2.97
C LYS A 242 23.55 -11.63 3.47
N ASP A 243 23.60 -11.86 4.77
CA ASP A 243 23.27 -13.11 5.44
C ASP A 243 21.75 -13.39 5.55
N ILE A 244 20.91 -12.40 5.21
CA ILE A 244 19.45 -12.55 5.25
C ILE A 244 18.96 -13.06 3.88
N SER A 245 18.17 -14.14 3.90
CA SER A 245 17.49 -14.67 2.73
C SER A 245 16.48 -13.70 2.17
N ILE A 246 16.64 -13.26 0.90
CA ILE A 246 15.66 -12.40 0.21
C ILE A 246 14.42 -13.25 -0.14
N GLU A 247 14.60 -14.47 -0.67
CA GLU A 247 13.48 -15.30 -1.13
C GLU A 247 12.55 -15.69 0.01
N ASP A 248 13.10 -16.16 1.14
CA ASP A 248 12.30 -16.47 2.32
C ASP A 248 11.63 -15.24 2.92
N SER A 249 12.30 -14.09 2.89
CA SER A 249 11.71 -12.83 3.37
C SER A 249 10.57 -12.37 2.47
N THR A 250 10.75 -12.46 1.15
CA THR A 250 9.70 -12.15 0.16
C THR A 250 8.48 -13.04 0.36
N ARG A 251 8.68 -14.36 0.53
CA ARG A 251 7.58 -15.29 0.81
C ARG A 251 6.82 -14.90 2.08
N ASN A 252 7.51 -14.47 3.12
CA ASN A 252 6.85 -14.02 4.34
C ASN A 252 6.03 -12.74 4.10
N VAL A 253 6.55 -11.76 3.33
CA VAL A 253 5.80 -10.55 2.97
C VAL A 253 4.55 -10.90 2.15
N GLU A 254 4.66 -11.80 1.16
CA GLU A 254 3.51 -12.29 0.38
C GLU A 254 2.43 -12.92 1.28
N VAL A 255 2.85 -13.78 2.22
CA VAL A 255 1.92 -14.46 3.15
C VAL A 255 1.25 -13.45 4.06
N PHE A 256 1.99 -12.50 4.62
CA PHE A 256 1.42 -11.44 5.48
C PHE A 256 0.42 -10.58 4.72
N ASP A 257 0.77 -10.08 3.55
CA ASP A 257 -0.11 -9.23 2.74
C ASP A 257 -1.39 -9.97 2.33
N THR A 258 -1.24 -11.19 1.79
CA THR A 258 -2.38 -12.01 1.36
C THR A 258 -3.28 -12.41 2.54
N ALA A 259 -2.70 -12.77 3.69
CA ALA A 259 -3.48 -13.11 4.88
C ALA A 259 -4.28 -11.91 5.40
N ILE A 260 -3.69 -10.72 5.45
CA ILE A 260 -4.40 -9.50 5.84
C ILE A 260 -5.47 -9.12 4.82
N ALA A 261 -5.21 -9.26 3.51
CA ALA A 261 -6.22 -9.03 2.48
C ALA A 261 -7.43 -9.99 2.64
N ILE A 262 -7.18 -11.27 2.90
CA ILE A 262 -8.24 -12.26 3.18
C ILE A 262 -9.00 -11.89 4.46
N MET A 263 -8.31 -11.54 5.53
CA MET A 263 -8.95 -11.10 6.78
C MET A 263 -9.76 -9.83 6.56
N ALA A 264 -9.28 -8.86 5.81
CA ALA A 264 -10.03 -7.66 5.44
C ALA A 264 -11.30 -7.99 4.65
N GLY A 265 -11.21 -8.92 3.70
CA GLY A 265 -12.38 -9.47 3.01
C GLY A 265 -13.39 -10.09 3.97
N LEU A 266 -12.92 -10.90 4.95
CA LEU A 266 -13.76 -11.52 5.98
C LEU A 266 -14.29 -10.53 7.02
N MET A 267 -13.61 -9.43 7.27
CA MET A 267 -14.12 -8.35 8.13
C MET A 267 -15.30 -7.61 7.48
N ILE A 268 -15.20 -7.32 6.19
CA ILE A 268 -16.06 -6.34 5.52
C ILE A 268 -17.17 -7.01 4.74
N ILE A 269 -16.88 -7.98 3.88
CA ILE A 269 -17.88 -8.58 2.99
C ILE A 269 -19.00 -9.27 3.78
N PRO A 270 -18.73 -10.15 4.76
CA PRO A 270 -19.81 -10.79 5.54
C PRO A 270 -20.64 -9.79 6.34
N ALA A 271 -20.01 -8.75 6.92
CA ALA A 271 -20.72 -7.71 7.67
C ALA A 271 -21.68 -6.92 6.77
N VAL A 272 -21.23 -6.54 5.57
CA VAL A 272 -22.06 -5.81 4.60
C VAL A 272 -23.19 -6.71 4.06
N PHE A 273 -22.92 -7.98 3.78
CA PHE A 273 -23.96 -8.94 3.36
C PHE A 273 -25.04 -9.11 4.44
N ALA A 274 -24.64 -9.25 5.71
CA ALA A 274 -25.58 -9.33 6.83
C ALA A 274 -26.45 -8.07 6.96
N PHE A 275 -25.88 -6.89 6.70
CA PHE A 275 -26.58 -5.60 6.75
C PHE A 275 -27.46 -5.35 5.52
N SER A 276 -27.03 -5.74 4.31
CA SER A 276 -27.71 -5.44 3.04
C SER A 276 -28.67 -6.53 2.57
N GLY A 277 -28.85 -7.61 3.32
CA GLY A 277 -29.65 -8.76 2.87
C GLY A 277 -29.04 -9.53 1.70
N GLY A 278 -27.70 -9.51 1.57
CA GLY A 278 -26.97 -10.30 0.57
C GLY A 278 -26.66 -9.58 -0.74
N ASN A 279 -26.82 -8.25 -0.80
CA ASN A 279 -26.49 -7.49 -2.02
C ASN A 279 -25.03 -6.98 -2.01
N PRO A 280 -24.14 -7.52 -2.88
CA PRO A 280 -22.74 -7.06 -2.98
C PRO A 280 -22.59 -5.64 -3.52
N ASP A 281 -23.56 -5.12 -4.27
CA ASP A 281 -23.51 -3.78 -4.89
C ASP A 281 -23.64 -2.63 -3.87
N THR A 282 -23.95 -2.96 -2.61
CA THR A 282 -23.97 -1.98 -1.51
C THR A 282 -22.58 -1.57 -1.02
N LEU A 283 -21.55 -2.32 -1.38
CA LEU A 283 -20.16 -1.92 -1.10
C LEU A 283 -19.74 -0.76 -1.99
N GLN A 284 -19.56 0.39 -1.39
CA GLN A 284 -19.08 1.59 -2.10
C GLN A 284 -17.57 1.52 -2.35
N ALA A 285 -17.11 2.18 -3.41
CA ALA A 285 -15.69 2.25 -3.73
C ALA A 285 -14.93 3.25 -2.86
N GLY A 286 -13.65 3.01 -2.65
CA GLY A 286 -12.71 3.95 -2.06
C GLY A 286 -13.03 4.37 -0.63
N PRO A 287 -12.77 5.64 -0.27
CA PRO A 287 -13.00 6.15 1.09
C PRO A 287 -14.45 6.00 1.58
N ALA A 288 -15.42 6.03 0.68
CA ALA A 288 -16.85 5.89 1.03
C ALA A 288 -17.16 4.55 1.70
N LEU A 289 -16.48 3.45 1.33
CA LEU A 289 -16.63 2.18 2.02
C LEU A 289 -16.28 2.33 3.51
N MET A 290 -15.14 2.91 3.81
CA MET A 290 -14.59 2.97 5.15
C MET A 290 -15.25 4.03 6.02
N PHE A 291 -15.56 5.20 5.45
CA PHE A 291 -16.03 6.36 6.22
C PHE A 291 -17.55 6.57 6.16
N ILE A 292 -18.27 5.87 5.28
CA ILE A 292 -19.74 5.96 5.18
C ILE A 292 -20.37 4.60 5.44
N THR A 293 -20.00 3.56 4.65
CA THR A 293 -20.68 2.25 4.72
C THR A 293 -20.38 1.53 6.04
N ILE A 294 -19.12 1.42 6.42
CA ILE A 294 -18.70 0.65 7.62
C ILE A 294 -19.26 1.25 8.91
N PRO A 295 -19.27 2.57 9.16
CA PRO A 295 -19.95 3.13 10.34
C PRO A 295 -21.43 2.79 10.42
N LYS A 296 -22.17 2.81 9.30
CA LYS A 296 -23.58 2.42 9.25
C LYS A 296 -23.78 0.93 9.57
N VAL A 297 -22.90 0.07 9.05
CA VAL A 297 -22.92 -1.37 9.35
C VAL A 297 -22.69 -1.58 10.85
N PHE A 298 -21.69 -0.96 11.44
CA PHE A 298 -21.36 -1.12 12.86
C PHE A 298 -22.48 -0.58 13.78
N GLU A 299 -23.11 0.55 13.43
CA GLU A 299 -24.23 1.10 14.22
C GLU A 299 -25.40 0.13 14.32
N ASN A 300 -25.63 -0.68 13.29
CA ASN A 300 -26.67 -1.69 13.26
C ASN A 300 -26.24 -3.06 13.83
N MET A 301 -25.01 -3.19 14.30
CA MET A 301 -24.47 -4.43 14.87
C MET A 301 -24.28 -4.28 16.38
N GLY A 302 -24.61 -5.32 17.16
CA GLY A 302 -24.30 -5.34 18.60
C GLY A 302 -22.81 -5.10 18.85
N LEU A 303 -22.45 -4.31 19.86
CA LEU A 303 -21.08 -3.89 20.18
C LEU A 303 -20.43 -2.98 19.10
N GLY A 304 -21.22 -2.34 18.25
CA GLY A 304 -20.73 -1.56 17.10
C GLY A 304 -19.67 -0.50 17.47
N THR A 305 -19.86 0.21 18.59
CA THR A 305 -18.86 1.21 19.05
C THR A 305 -17.52 0.55 19.39
N ALA A 306 -17.52 -0.58 20.10
CA ALA A 306 -16.27 -1.29 20.44
C ALA A 306 -15.56 -1.84 19.21
N ILE A 307 -16.31 -2.44 18.29
CA ILE A 307 -15.76 -2.92 17.00
C ILE A 307 -15.26 -1.77 16.14
N GLY A 308 -15.95 -0.63 16.14
CA GLY A 308 -15.51 0.58 15.45
C GLY A 308 -14.16 1.10 15.98
N ILE A 309 -13.97 1.12 17.31
CA ILE A 309 -12.68 1.46 17.91
C ILE A 309 -11.58 0.51 17.43
N LEU A 310 -11.81 -0.81 17.51
CA LEU A 310 -10.82 -1.82 17.08
C LEU A 310 -10.53 -1.71 15.58
N PHE A 311 -11.56 -1.47 14.74
CA PHE A 311 -11.41 -1.33 13.31
C PHE A 311 -10.61 -0.08 12.95
N PHE A 312 -10.96 1.10 13.46
CA PHE A 312 -10.22 2.31 13.14
C PHE A 312 -8.81 2.36 13.77
N LEU A 313 -8.57 1.66 14.88
CA LEU A 313 -7.23 1.44 15.41
C LEU A 313 -6.39 0.54 14.47
N LEU A 314 -6.97 -0.54 13.96
CA LEU A 314 -6.35 -1.40 12.95
C LEU A 314 -6.00 -0.60 11.69
N VAL A 315 -6.95 0.19 11.19
CA VAL A 315 -6.76 1.03 10.00
C VAL A 315 -5.67 2.09 10.24
N LEU A 316 -5.62 2.69 11.42
CA LEU A 316 -4.57 3.65 11.80
C LEU A 316 -3.18 3.01 11.77
N PHE A 317 -3.04 1.79 12.29
CA PHE A 317 -1.76 1.08 12.26
C PHE A 317 -1.35 0.72 10.83
N ALA A 318 -2.27 0.24 10.01
CA ALA A 318 -2.02 -0.03 8.59
C ALA A 318 -1.63 1.25 7.83
N ALA A 319 -2.31 2.36 8.07
CA ALA A 319 -1.99 3.64 7.44
C ALA A 319 -0.61 4.17 7.89
N LEU A 320 -0.27 4.08 9.18
CA LEU A 320 1.01 4.55 9.70
C LEU A 320 2.19 3.73 9.18
N THR A 321 2.09 2.39 9.16
CA THR A 321 3.19 1.53 8.67
C THR A 321 3.51 1.79 7.20
N SER A 322 2.50 2.00 6.35
CA SER A 322 2.67 2.34 4.94
C SER A 322 3.19 3.78 4.76
N SER A 323 2.67 4.76 5.51
CA SER A 323 3.16 6.15 5.48
C SER A 323 4.63 6.24 5.89
N ILE A 324 5.04 5.49 6.92
CA ILE A 324 6.44 5.39 7.35
C ILE A 324 7.33 4.87 6.22
N ALA A 325 6.90 3.82 5.52
CA ALA A 325 7.68 3.22 4.43
C ALA A 325 7.83 4.15 3.22
N LEU A 326 6.75 4.82 2.83
CA LEU A 326 6.75 5.84 1.77
C LEU A 326 7.68 7.01 2.14
N THR A 327 7.55 7.53 3.36
CA THR A 327 8.36 8.66 3.85
C THR A 327 9.83 8.29 3.92
N GLU A 328 10.16 7.06 4.34
CA GLU A 328 11.54 6.57 4.37
C GLU A 328 12.15 6.49 2.97
N SER A 329 11.39 6.03 1.98
CA SER A 329 11.85 5.98 0.58
C SER A 329 12.18 7.39 0.07
N ALA A 330 11.33 8.38 0.37
CA ALA A 330 11.57 9.78 0.03
C ALA A 330 12.80 10.34 0.76
N VAL A 331 12.89 10.19 2.08
CA VAL A 331 14.01 10.69 2.90
C VAL A 331 15.35 10.09 2.45
N SER A 332 15.39 8.78 2.25
CA SER A 332 16.57 8.05 1.79
C SER A 332 17.07 8.54 0.42
N THR A 333 16.13 8.92 -0.46
CA THR A 333 16.49 9.50 -1.77
C THR A 333 17.19 10.85 -1.61
N PHE A 334 16.69 11.74 -0.76
CA PHE A 334 17.33 13.04 -0.51
C PHE A 334 18.65 12.88 0.25
N GLU A 335 18.79 11.90 1.17
CA GLU A 335 20.06 11.58 1.81
C GLU A 335 21.13 11.17 0.79
N ASP A 336 20.77 10.32 -0.19
CA ASP A 336 21.73 9.77 -1.16
C ASP A 336 22.05 10.75 -2.30
N GLU A 337 21.06 11.45 -2.87
CA GLU A 337 21.27 12.28 -4.07
C GLU A 337 21.77 13.69 -3.73
N ILE A 338 21.38 14.27 -2.57
CA ILE A 338 21.80 15.61 -2.15
C ILE A 338 22.93 15.53 -1.11
N GLY A 339 23.16 14.36 -0.50
CA GLY A 339 24.19 14.17 0.54
C GLY A 339 23.82 14.79 1.89
N TRP A 340 22.52 15.10 2.12
CA TRP A 340 22.08 15.70 3.37
C TRP A 340 22.04 14.69 4.52
N SER A 341 22.04 15.22 5.75
CA SER A 341 21.81 14.38 6.92
C SER A 341 20.36 13.97 6.99
N ARG A 342 20.08 12.81 7.62
CA ARG A 342 18.74 12.32 7.85
C ARG A 342 17.79 13.40 8.42
N LYS A 343 18.27 14.15 9.41
CA LYS A 343 17.49 15.24 10.03
C LYS A 343 17.03 16.28 9.01
N LYS A 344 17.95 16.77 8.15
CA LYS A 344 17.63 17.75 7.12
C LYS A 344 16.69 17.17 6.06
N SER A 345 16.92 15.93 5.61
CA SER A 345 16.08 15.25 4.64
C SER A 345 14.68 15.00 5.18
N THR A 346 14.55 14.61 6.46
CA THR A 346 13.24 14.42 7.12
C THR A 346 12.46 15.73 7.21
N VAL A 347 13.12 16.84 7.56
CA VAL A 347 12.47 18.16 7.60
C VAL A 347 11.99 18.58 6.20
N LEU A 348 12.84 18.41 5.16
CA LEU A 348 12.44 18.72 3.79
C LEU A 348 11.22 17.91 3.35
N VAL A 349 11.24 16.59 3.56
CA VAL A 349 10.11 15.72 3.22
C VAL A 349 8.87 16.13 4.02
N GLY A 350 9.03 16.50 5.29
CA GLY A 350 7.95 17.02 6.13
C GLY A 350 7.32 18.29 5.56
N VAL A 351 8.14 19.24 5.09
CA VAL A 351 7.64 20.45 4.42
C VAL A 351 6.87 20.10 3.14
N ILE A 352 7.41 19.19 2.31
CA ILE A 352 6.72 18.72 1.09
C ILE A 352 5.39 18.04 1.46
N MET A 353 5.39 17.16 2.49
CA MET A 353 4.16 16.51 2.97
C MET A 353 3.09 17.53 3.36
N ILE A 354 3.46 18.54 4.16
CA ILE A 354 2.52 19.56 4.62
C ILE A 354 2.02 20.39 3.43
N VAL A 355 2.90 20.90 2.59
CA VAL A 355 2.49 21.80 1.47
C VAL A 355 1.59 21.08 0.47
N LEU A 356 2.01 19.90 -0.04
CA LEU A 356 1.20 19.15 -1.00
C LEU A 356 -0.03 18.48 -0.36
N GLY A 357 0.11 18.05 0.91
CA GLY A 357 -0.99 17.45 1.64
C GLY A 357 -2.08 18.47 1.99
N SER A 358 -1.73 19.71 2.34
CA SER A 358 -2.72 20.79 2.57
C SER A 358 -3.54 21.08 1.31
N LEU A 359 -2.95 21.01 0.10
CA LEU A 359 -3.73 21.11 -1.14
C LEU A 359 -4.78 19.99 -1.23
N SER A 360 -4.40 18.77 -0.89
CA SER A 360 -5.31 17.61 -0.88
C SER A 360 -6.34 17.68 0.26
N SER A 361 -5.93 18.09 1.46
CA SER A 361 -6.79 18.23 2.64
C SER A 361 -7.87 19.30 2.44
N LEU A 362 -7.48 20.46 1.89
CA LEU A 362 -8.38 21.58 1.63
C LEU A 362 -9.16 21.44 0.31
N GLY A 363 -8.81 20.44 -0.53
CA GLY A 363 -9.37 20.24 -1.85
C GLY A 363 -10.87 19.90 -1.86
N TYR A 364 -11.42 19.34 -0.78
CA TYR A 364 -12.86 19.06 -0.64
C TYR A 364 -13.63 20.18 0.10
N GLY A 365 -12.93 21.19 0.60
CA GLY A 365 -13.49 22.33 1.33
C GLY A 365 -13.13 23.66 0.67
N PRO A 366 -12.27 24.50 1.30
CA PRO A 366 -11.94 25.84 0.80
C PRO A 366 -11.38 25.89 -0.62
N LEU A 367 -10.70 24.85 -1.08
CA LEU A 367 -10.12 24.75 -2.43
C LEU A 367 -10.94 23.88 -3.39
N ALA A 368 -12.19 23.51 -3.03
CA ALA A 368 -13.02 22.62 -3.85
C ALA A 368 -13.33 23.15 -5.27
N PHE A 369 -13.19 24.47 -5.47
CA PHE A 369 -13.35 25.11 -6.79
C PHE A 369 -12.17 24.85 -7.74
N VAL A 370 -11.01 24.43 -7.21
CA VAL A 370 -9.82 24.11 -8.02
C VAL A 370 -9.87 22.63 -8.42
N LYS A 371 -9.99 22.37 -9.72
CA LYS A 371 -9.96 21.01 -10.26
C LYS A 371 -8.87 20.88 -11.32
N ILE A 372 -8.08 19.80 -11.24
CA ILE A 372 -7.06 19.47 -12.23
C ILE A 372 -7.60 18.32 -13.07
N ILE A 373 -7.81 18.54 -14.36
CA ILE A 373 -8.41 17.55 -15.28
C ILE A 373 -9.78 17.03 -14.74
N GLY A 374 -10.56 17.92 -14.09
CA GLY A 374 -11.84 17.57 -13.51
C GLY A 374 -11.79 16.88 -12.14
N MET A 375 -10.61 16.59 -11.60
CA MET A 375 -10.39 15.89 -10.33
C MET A 375 -10.01 16.87 -9.21
N GLN A 376 -10.37 16.56 -7.98
CA GLN A 376 -9.85 17.23 -6.79
C GLN A 376 -8.35 16.90 -6.61
N PHE A 377 -7.63 17.68 -5.79
CA PHE A 377 -6.18 17.50 -5.61
C PHE A 377 -5.81 16.08 -5.18
N LEU A 378 -6.51 15.49 -4.19
CA LEU A 378 -6.26 14.15 -3.72
C LEU A 378 -6.45 13.13 -4.85
N ASP A 379 -7.57 13.20 -5.55
CA ASP A 379 -7.91 12.28 -6.64
C ASP A 379 -6.92 12.42 -7.81
N PHE A 380 -6.48 13.64 -8.09
CA PHE A 380 -5.47 13.90 -9.12
C PHE A 380 -4.11 13.29 -8.77
N PHE A 381 -3.63 13.49 -7.52
CA PHE A 381 -2.37 12.89 -7.10
C PHE A 381 -2.44 11.37 -7.05
N ASP A 382 -3.57 10.81 -6.61
CA ASP A 382 -3.81 9.36 -6.64
C ASP A 382 -3.79 8.83 -8.08
N PHE A 383 -4.51 9.46 -9.00
CA PHE A 383 -4.51 9.11 -10.42
C PHE A 383 -3.11 9.18 -11.02
N LEU A 384 -2.41 10.31 -10.83
CA LEU A 384 -1.08 10.54 -11.39
C LEU A 384 -0.07 9.48 -10.89
N THR A 385 -0.07 9.20 -9.60
CA THR A 385 0.89 8.25 -9.01
C THR A 385 0.50 6.80 -9.27
N ASN A 386 -0.72 6.39 -8.94
CA ASN A 386 -1.12 4.98 -8.99
C ASN A 386 -1.49 4.51 -10.40
N SER A 387 -2.18 5.35 -11.18
CA SER A 387 -2.64 4.93 -12.52
C SER A 387 -1.61 5.15 -13.62
N VAL A 388 -0.67 6.10 -13.44
CA VAL A 388 0.30 6.45 -14.48
C VAL A 388 1.74 6.15 -14.06
N MET A 389 2.23 6.77 -12.98
CA MET A 389 3.65 6.72 -12.64
C MET A 389 4.11 5.35 -12.15
N MET A 390 3.36 4.69 -11.27
CA MET A 390 3.73 3.39 -10.73
C MET A 390 3.83 2.30 -11.82
N PRO A 391 2.87 2.13 -12.75
CA PRO A 391 3.04 1.20 -13.85
C PRO A 391 4.29 1.51 -14.71
N ILE A 392 4.57 2.78 -15.00
CA ILE A 392 5.78 3.16 -15.74
C ILE A 392 7.03 2.78 -14.95
N ALA A 393 7.07 3.04 -13.65
CA ALA A 393 8.19 2.68 -12.78
C ALA A 393 8.43 1.17 -12.72
N ALA A 394 7.36 0.37 -12.63
CA ALA A 394 7.45 -1.09 -12.66
C ALA A 394 7.95 -1.62 -14.02
N LEU A 395 7.50 -1.00 -15.12
CA LEU A 395 8.02 -1.31 -16.45
C LEU A 395 9.52 -1.03 -16.52
N MET A 396 9.96 0.14 -16.03
CA MET A 396 11.39 0.48 -15.98
C MET A 396 12.20 -0.50 -15.12
N THR A 397 11.67 -0.91 -13.96
CA THR A 397 12.31 -1.91 -13.08
C THR A 397 12.40 -3.27 -13.76
N SER A 398 11.33 -3.74 -14.38
CA SER A 398 11.34 -5.03 -15.08
C SER A 398 12.27 -5.04 -16.29
N LEU A 399 12.31 -3.95 -17.07
CA LEU A 399 13.25 -3.80 -18.19
C LEU A 399 14.71 -3.70 -17.70
N LEU A 400 14.98 -2.98 -16.61
CA LEU A 400 16.31 -2.92 -16.02
C LEU A 400 16.80 -4.32 -15.66
N VAL A 401 15.97 -5.12 -14.98
CA VAL A 401 16.35 -6.48 -14.57
C VAL A 401 16.45 -7.41 -15.78
N ALA A 402 15.49 -7.35 -16.71
CA ALA A 402 15.46 -8.26 -17.85
C ALA A 402 16.59 -8.01 -18.88
N ARG A 403 17.00 -6.73 -19.08
CA ARG A 403 17.88 -6.33 -20.17
C ARG A 403 19.27 -5.90 -19.75
N VAL A 404 19.43 -5.38 -18.52
CA VAL A 404 20.70 -4.79 -18.06
C VAL A 404 21.35 -5.61 -16.95
N VAL A 405 20.62 -5.86 -15.85
CA VAL A 405 21.14 -6.62 -14.70
C VAL A 405 21.28 -8.10 -15.08
N GLY A 406 20.23 -8.69 -15.63
CA GLY A 406 20.13 -10.09 -15.97
C GLY A 406 19.74 -11.00 -14.80
N VAL A 407 18.98 -12.06 -15.12
CA VAL A 407 18.48 -13.03 -14.12
C VAL A 407 19.64 -13.69 -13.34
N LYS A 408 20.80 -13.91 -14.00
CA LYS A 408 21.98 -14.53 -13.37
C LYS A 408 22.52 -13.70 -12.21
N LYS A 409 22.64 -12.37 -12.37
CA LYS A 409 23.12 -11.51 -11.28
C LYS A 409 22.14 -11.43 -10.12
N ILE A 410 20.83 -11.47 -10.41
CA ILE A 410 19.79 -11.54 -9.36
C ILE A 410 19.92 -12.86 -8.60
N GLU A 411 20.12 -13.99 -9.30
CA GLU A 411 20.35 -15.28 -8.68
C GLU A 411 21.59 -15.27 -7.79
N GLU A 412 22.73 -14.78 -8.30
CA GLU A 412 23.97 -14.63 -7.54
C GLU A 412 23.76 -13.83 -6.25
N GLU A 413 22.95 -12.77 -6.30
CA GLU A 413 22.62 -11.99 -5.12
C GLU A 413 21.73 -12.76 -4.14
N ILE A 414 20.74 -13.50 -4.61
CA ILE A 414 19.82 -14.28 -3.75
C ILE A 414 20.55 -15.35 -2.98
N ILE A 415 21.41 -16.14 -3.65
CA ILE A 415 22.15 -17.24 -3.03
C ILE A 415 23.18 -16.82 -1.98
N HIS A 416 23.48 -15.52 -1.81
CA HIS A 416 24.33 -15.07 -0.69
C HIS A 416 23.72 -15.38 0.70
N GLY A 417 22.41 -15.50 0.82
CA GLY A 417 21.73 -15.84 2.08
C GLY A 417 21.00 -17.19 2.03
N GLU A 418 21.17 -17.97 0.94
CA GLU A 418 20.39 -19.17 0.67
C GLU A 418 21.21 -20.22 -0.08
N SER A 419 20.77 -21.49 -0.01
CA SER A 419 21.41 -22.59 -0.74
C SER A 419 21.02 -22.66 -2.22
N ALA A 420 19.86 -22.09 -2.61
CA ALA A 420 19.35 -22.11 -3.97
C ALA A 420 18.23 -21.07 -4.18
N PHE A 421 18.10 -20.60 -5.41
CA PHE A 421 16.94 -19.80 -5.84
C PHE A 421 15.79 -20.72 -6.29
N ARG A 422 14.86 -21.03 -5.39
CA ARG A 422 13.84 -22.08 -5.58
C ARG A 422 12.87 -21.79 -6.71
N ARG A 423 12.37 -20.53 -6.80
CA ARG A 423 11.40 -20.11 -7.83
C ARG A 423 12.05 -19.42 -9.04
N LYS A 424 13.33 -19.70 -9.33
CA LYS A 424 14.11 -19.09 -10.43
C LYS A 424 13.39 -19.16 -11.79
N LYS A 425 12.77 -20.29 -12.14
CA LYS A 425 12.07 -20.47 -13.43
C LYS A 425 10.88 -19.50 -13.55
N ILE A 426 10.06 -19.40 -12.48
CA ILE A 426 8.93 -18.47 -12.41
C ILE A 426 9.44 -17.05 -12.54
N PHE A 427 10.44 -16.66 -11.73
CA PHE A 427 11.05 -15.34 -11.79
C PHE A 427 11.54 -14.98 -13.20
N ALA A 428 12.27 -15.89 -13.84
CA ALA A 428 12.86 -15.64 -15.17
C ALA A 428 11.81 -15.42 -16.27
N VAL A 429 10.73 -16.22 -16.26
CA VAL A 429 9.63 -16.07 -17.23
C VAL A 429 8.85 -14.79 -16.95
N MET A 430 8.49 -14.56 -15.69
CA MET A 430 7.72 -13.40 -15.27
C MET A 430 8.45 -12.12 -15.60
N ILE A 431 9.70 -11.95 -15.14
CA ILE A 431 10.42 -10.67 -15.28
C ILE A 431 10.74 -10.32 -16.74
N LYS A 432 11.00 -11.33 -17.59
CA LYS A 432 11.36 -11.11 -18.99
C LYS A 432 10.16 -10.83 -19.91
N TYR A 433 9.02 -11.49 -19.64
CA TYR A 433 7.90 -11.49 -20.55
C TYR A 433 6.59 -11.01 -19.91
N LEU A 434 6.15 -11.63 -18.82
CA LEU A 434 4.81 -11.40 -18.29
C LEU A 434 4.70 -10.09 -17.49
N CYS A 435 5.70 -9.75 -16.67
CA CYS A 435 5.66 -8.50 -15.91
C CYS A 435 5.52 -7.26 -16.81
N PRO A 436 6.32 -7.08 -17.88
CA PRO A 436 6.12 -5.96 -18.79
C PRO A 436 4.72 -5.91 -19.41
N ILE A 437 4.17 -7.07 -19.80
CA ILE A 437 2.82 -7.16 -20.40
C ILE A 437 1.75 -6.79 -19.37
N PHE A 438 1.81 -7.36 -18.15
CA PHE A 438 0.84 -7.08 -17.10
C PHE A 438 0.84 -5.61 -16.71
N VAL A 439 2.03 -5.02 -16.58
CA VAL A 439 2.16 -3.60 -16.25
C VAL A 439 1.59 -2.69 -17.32
N LEU A 440 1.76 -3.03 -18.61
CA LEU A 440 1.13 -2.30 -19.72
C LEU A 440 -0.39 -2.44 -19.69
N ILE A 441 -0.94 -3.61 -19.38
CA ILE A 441 -2.38 -3.81 -19.20
C ILE A 441 -2.89 -2.94 -18.05
N ILE A 442 -2.19 -2.93 -16.90
CA ILE A 442 -2.55 -2.10 -15.75
C ILE A 442 -2.54 -0.61 -16.14
N LEU A 443 -1.50 -0.14 -16.82
CA LEU A 443 -1.40 1.25 -17.26
C LEU A 443 -2.58 1.65 -18.15
N ILE A 444 -2.83 0.86 -19.20
CA ILE A 444 -3.89 1.16 -20.17
C ILE A 444 -5.26 1.11 -19.49
N SER A 445 -5.53 0.07 -18.69
CA SER A 445 -6.82 -0.08 -18.02
C SER A 445 -7.06 1.00 -16.96
N SER A 446 -6.05 1.36 -16.17
CA SER A 446 -6.18 2.40 -15.14
C SER A 446 -6.42 3.78 -15.76
N VAL A 447 -5.72 4.12 -16.84
CA VAL A 447 -5.95 5.36 -17.59
C VAL A 447 -7.34 5.35 -18.23
N ALA A 448 -7.74 4.26 -18.88
CA ALA A 448 -9.07 4.12 -19.48
C ALA A 448 -10.20 4.26 -18.45
N ASN A 449 -10.01 3.69 -17.24
CA ASN A 449 -10.97 3.84 -16.14
C ASN A 449 -11.05 5.30 -15.64
N ALA A 450 -9.92 5.98 -15.50
CA ALA A 450 -9.90 7.38 -15.04
C ALA A 450 -10.61 8.34 -15.99
N PHE A 451 -10.60 8.05 -17.30
CA PHE A 451 -11.34 8.83 -18.29
C PHE A 451 -12.75 8.29 -18.60
N GLY A 452 -13.21 7.29 -17.83
CA GLY A 452 -14.56 6.74 -17.97
C GLY A 452 -14.78 5.89 -19.24
N TRP A 453 -13.72 5.47 -19.93
CA TRP A 453 -13.82 4.60 -21.10
C TRP A 453 -14.16 3.16 -20.74
N ILE A 454 -13.80 2.75 -19.53
CA ILE A 454 -14.19 1.48 -18.89
C ILE A 454 -14.55 1.76 -17.44
N SER A 455 -15.34 0.88 -16.80
CA SER A 455 -15.66 0.95 -15.37
C SER A 455 -14.93 -0.15 -14.61
N MET A 456 -14.00 0.21 -13.74
CA MET A 456 -13.31 -0.72 -12.84
C MET A 456 -13.70 -0.50 -11.39
#